data_e77844361fae611edd32193d76990419
#
_entry.id   e77844361fae611edd32193d76990419
#
_cell.length_a   1.000
_cell.length_b   1.000
_cell.length_c   1.000
_cell.angle_alpha   90.00
_cell.angle_beta   90.00
_cell.angle_gamma   90.00
#
_symmetry.space_group_name_H-M   'P 1'
#
loop_
_entity.id
_entity.type
_entity.pdbx_description
1 polymer ?
#
loop_
_entity_poly.entity_id
_entity_poly.type
_entity_poly.pdbx_seq_one_letter_code
_entity_poly.pdbx_strand_id
1 'polypeptide(L)'
;MTQLPTPQRLEPVILDAEEAPADHSFAHPSHYDGDIALLNYLLQDLRVLARQIAAGDQRIDDYDSIEWTVHGLRRRTVICDVGALVAPTERQMVGFFGDRRSDPRGVEIDQTEMDVVAEFGDHPGIISYSSTELIGDQWANLVVHRHPDDRNGWRHSHVHIAAAEVVAPRIYHNVRIHNGCIPGGPTGSRTVVLETTKYWDYDVTPTWHAFRQLPG
;
A
#
# COMPACT_ATOMS: atom_id res chain seq x y z
N MET A 1 -1.09 1.90 40.23
CA MET A 1 -1.07 1.67 38.80
C MET A 1 -0.98 3.04 38.14
N THR A 2 0.18 3.43 37.68
CA THR A 2 0.39 4.71 36.99
C THR A 2 -0.06 4.53 35.56
N GLN A 3 -1.14 5.21 35.17
CA GLN A 3 -1.56 5.27 33.76
C GLN A 3 -0.42 5.88 32.95
N LEU A 4 0.10 5.12 31.98
CA LEU A 4 1.00 5.68 30.97
C LEU A 4 0.24 6.79 30.23
N PRO A 5 0.87 7.94 29.99
CA PRO A 5 0.23 9.01 29.23
C PRO A 5 -0.13 8.48 27.84
N THR A 6 -1.36 8.67 27.43
CA THR A 6 -1.81 8.41 26.06
C THR A 6 -0.92 9.23 25.13
N PRO A 7 -0.26 8.62 24.11
CA PRO A 7 0.56 9.37 23.19
C PRO A 7 -0.30 10.45 22.54
N GLN A 8 0.12 11.70 22.67
CA GLN A 8 -0.53 12.83 22.04
C GLN A 8 -0.35 12.65 20.53
N ARG A 9 -1.41 12.27 19.83
CA ARG A 9 -1.42 12.20 18.36
C ARG A 9 -1.33 13.63 17.87
N LEU A 10 -0.18 14.01 17.34
CA LEU A 10 -0.01 15.32 16.69
C LEU A 10 -0.90 15.37 15.46
N GLU A 11 -1.57 16.50 15.24
CA GLU A 11 -2.32 16.72 14.01
C GLU A 11 -1.37 16.71 12.80
N PRO A 12 -1.78 16.15 11.66
CA PRO A 12 -0.93 16.12 10.48
C PRO A 12 -0.69 17.53 9.93
N VAL A 13 0.51 17.79 9.45
CA VAL A 13 0.81 18.97 8.67
C VAL A 13 0.02 18.88 7.35
N ILE A 14 -0.75 19.90 7.02
CA ILE A 14 -1.47 19.97 5.74
C ILE A 14 -0.55 20.63 4.72
N LEU A 15 -0.24 19.91 3.66
CA LEU A 15 0.60 20.39 2.56
C LEU A 15 -0.27 20.83 1.38
N ASP A 16 0.09 21.96 0.78
CA ASP A 16 -0.48 22.34 -0.51
C ASP A 16 -0.06 21.37 -1.62
N ALA A 17 -0.80 21.35 -2.74
CA ALA A 17 -0.59 20.40 -3.82
C ALA A 17 0.86 20.40 -4.35
N GLU A 18 1.45 21.58 -4.51
CA GLU A 18 2.81 21.78 -5.05
C GLU A 18 3.86 22.05 -3.97
N GLU A 19 3.49 22.03 -2.69
CA GLU A 19 4.43 22.31 -1.60
C GLU A 19 5.52 21.24 -1.52
N ALA A 20 6.77 21.67 -1.48
CA ALA A 20 7.96 20.84 -1.34
C ALA A 20 8.63 21.11 0.00
N PRO A 21 8.35 20.31 1.07
CA PRO A 21 8.97 20.51 2.37
C PRO A 21 10.49 20.32 2.28
N ALA A 22 11.28 21.32 2.69
CA ALA A 22 12.74 21.32 2.54
C ALA A 22 13.42 20.15 3.27
N ASP A 23 12.92 19.80 4.46
CA ASP A 23 13.52 18.79 5.33
C ASP A 23 12.93 17.38 5.11
N HIS A 24 11.95 17.24 4.22
CA HIS A 24 11.24 15.97 3.95
C HIS A 24 11.15 15.69 2.45
N SER A 25 12.30 15.48 1.80
CA SER A 25 12.41 15.29 0.34
C SER A 25 11.53 14.17 -0.21
N PHE A 26 11.26 13.13 0.60
CA PHE A 26 10.37 12.04 0.22
C PHE A 26 8.90 12.47 0.07
N ALA A 27 8.53 13.65 0.61
CA ALA A 27 7.19 14.24 0.44
C ALA A 27 7.12 15.24 -0.73
N HIS A 28 8.18 15.34 -1.55
CA HIS A 28 8.21 16.22 -2.71
C HIS A 28 7.23 15.73 -3.80
N PRO A 29 6.45 16.63 -4.45
CA PRO A 29 5.49 16.27 -5.50
C PRO A 29 6.08 15.51 -6.70
N SER A 30 7.37 15.71 -7.00
CA SER A 30 8.05 15.01 -8.12
C SER A 30 8.06 13.49 -8.01
N HIS A 31 7.73 12.92 -6.84
CA HIS A 31 7.60 11.48 -6.69
C HIS A 31 6.34 10.91 -7.35
N TYR A 32 5.29 11.73 -7.56
CA TYR A 32 4.00 11.23 -8.03
C TYR A 32 4.05 10.51 -9.37
N ASP A 33 4.78 11.05 -10.34
CA ASP A 33 4.88 10.41 -11.67
C ASP A 33 5.51 9.02 -11.57
N GLY A 34 6.57 8.88 -10.76
CA GLY A 34 7.23 7.60 -10.51
C GLY A 34 6.34 6.64 -9.73
N ASP A 35 5.67 7.13 -8.70
CA ASP A 35 4.76 6.33 -7.86
C ASP A 35 3.54 5.85 -8.69
N ILE A 36 2.94 6.72 -9.52
CA ILE A 36 1.86 6.37 -10.44
C ILE A 36 2.33 5.33 -11.47
N ALA A 37 3.52 5.50 -12.04
CA ALA A 37 4.07 4.56 -13.01
C ALA A 37 4.24 3.17 -12.38
N LEU A 38 4.76 3.09 -11.15
CA LEU A 38 4.96 1.83 -10.43
C LEU A 38 3.63 1.18 -10.02
N LEU A 39 2.66 1.95 -9.52
CA LEU A 39 1.34 1.43 -9.21
C LEU A 39 0.64 0.88 -10.45
N ASN A 40 0.77 1.57 -11.59
CA ASN A 40 0.25 1.06 -12.87
C ASN A 40 0.98 -0.19 -13.35
N TYR A 41 2.26 -0.34 -13.04
CA TYR A 41 3.01 -1.55 -13.34
C TYR A 41 2.50 -2.74 -12.52
N LEU A 42 2.28 -2.57 -11.19
CA LEU A 42 1.64 -3.59 -10.36
C LEU A 42 0.20 -3.91 -10.83
N LEU A 43 -0.55 -2.86 -11.19
CA LEU A 43 -1.89 -3.03 -11.75
C LEU A 43 -1.87 -3.80 -13.08
N GLN A 44 -0.83 -3.65 -13.90
CA GLN A 44 -0.71 -4.40 -15.15
C GLN A 44 -0.54 -5.90 -14.91
N ASP A 45 0.22 -6.30 -13.88
CA ASP A 45 0.33 -7.70 -13.48
C ASP A 45 -1.06 -8.25 -13.07
N LEU A 46 -1.82 -7.51 -12.26
CA LEU A 46 -3.20 -7.87 -11.91
C LEU A 46 -4.12 -7.97 -13.14
N ARG A 47 -3.95 -7.10 -14.13
CA ARG A 47 -4.73 -7.13 -15.38
C ARG A 47 -4.45 -8.36 -16.22
N VAL A 48 -3.19 -8.76 -16.29
CA VAL A 48 -2.82 -10.00 -17.00
C VAL A 48 -3.50 -11.17 -16.32
N LEU A 49 -3.38 -11.25 -15.01
CA LEU A 49 -3.97 -12.30 -14.19
C LEU A 49 -5.50 -12.35 -14.32
N ALA A 50 -6.18 -11.20 -14.15
CA ALA A 50 -7.63 -11.10 -14.27
C ALA A 50 -8.14 -11.57 -15.66
N ARG A 51 -7.42 -11.25 -16.74
CA ARG A 51 -7.75 -11.71 -18.09
C ARG A 51 -7.57 -13.22 -18.25
N GLN A 52 -6.49 -13.80 -17.72
CA GLN A 52 -6.23 -15.23 -17.77
C GLN A 52 -7.30 -16.01 -16.99
N ILE A 53 -7.70 -15.51 -15.83
CA ILE A 53 -8.79 -16.09 -15.03
C ILE A 53 -10.13 -16.02 -15.81
N ALA A 54 -10.47 -14.84 -16.33
CA ALA A 54 -11.72 -14.65 -17.09
C ALA A 54 -11.78 -15.49 -18.36
N ALA A 55 -10.63 -15.77 -18.99
CA ALA A 55 -10.52 -16.68 -20.15
C ALA A 55 -10.56 -18.17 -19.79
N GLY A 56 -10.40 -18.51 -18.52
CA GLY A 56 -10.26 -19.89 -18.05
C GLY A 56 -8.86 -20.48 -18.27
N ASP A 57 -7.89 -19.67 -18.65
CA ASP A 57 -6.50 -20.08 -18.89
C ASP A 57 -5.73 -20.31 -17.58
N GLN A 58 -6.16 -19.66 -16.50
CA GLN A 58 -5.59 -19.83 -15.17
C GLN A 58 -6.71 -20.01 -14.13
N ARG A 59 -6.52 -21.00 -13.25
CA ARG A 59 -7.37 -21.21 -12.09
C ARG A 59 -6.65 -20.71 -10.85
N ILE A 60 -7.32 -19.82 -10.12
CA ILE A 60 -6.88 -19.29 -8.84
C ILE A 60 -8.07 -19.32 -7.92
N ASP A 61 -7.86 -19.73 -6.69
CA ASP A 61 -8.86 -19.71 -5.63
C ASP A 61 -8.65 -18.45 -4.75
N ASP A 62 -9.68 -18.05 -4.01
CA ASP A 62 -9.58 -16.91 -3.08
C ASP A 62 -8.49 -17.19 -2.04
N TYR A 63 -7.69 -16.15 -1.74
CA TYR A 63 -6.51 -16.15 -0.87
C TYR A 63 -5.28 -16.88 -1.42
N ASP A 64 -5.28 -17.28 -2.68
CA ASP A 64 -4.05 -17.76 -3.32
C ASP A 64 -3.00 -16.66 -3.41
N SER A 65 -1.74 -17.06 -3.13
CA SER A 65 -0.57 -16.20 -3.23
C SER A 65 0.32 -16.67 -4.37
N ILE A 66 0.68 -15.73 -5.26
CA ILE A 66 1.59 -15.96 -6.38
C ILE A 66 2.85 -15.15 -6.11
N GLU A 67 4.01 -15.81 -6.14
CA GLU A 67 5.30 -15.17 -5.96
C GLU A 67 6.18 -15.39 -7.19
N TRP A 68 6.91 -14.36 -7.58
CA TRP A 68 7.91 -14.43 -8.65
C TRP A 68 9.00 -13.39 -8.44
N THR A 69 10.05 -13.50 -9.23
CA THR A 69 11.19 -12.59 -9.19
C THR A 69 11.37 -11.89 -10.54
N VAL A 70 11.58 -10.59 -10.52
CA VAL A 70 11.90 -9.78 -11.69
C VAL A 70 13.22 -9.06 -11.45
N HIS A 71 14.22 -9.33 -12.25
CA HIS A 71 15.58 -8.77 -12.09
C HIS A 71 16.19 -8.96 -10.69
N GLY A 72 15.89 -10.09 -10.03
CA GLY A 72 16.35 -10.38 -8.67
C GLY A 72 15.52 -9.77 -7.56
N LEU A 73 14.48 -8.98 -7.87
CA LEU A 73 13.59 -8.35 -6.91
C LEU A 73 12.33 -9.19 -6.72
N ARG A 74 11.98 -9.45 -5.47
CA ARG A 74 10.80 -10.25 -5.11
C ARG A 74 9.51 -9.50 -5.39
N ARG A 75 8.53 -10.23 -5.89
CA ARG A 75 7.15 -9.80 -6.08
C ARG A 75 6.20 -10.83 -5.52
N ARG A 76 5.09 -10.34 -4.98
CA ARG A 76 4.00 -11.17 -4.51
C ARG A 76 2.67 -10.54 -4.89
N THR A 77 1.71 -11.38 -5.25
CA THR A 77 0.31 -10.98 -5.37
C THR A 77 -0.56 -12.00 -4.64
N VAL A 78 -1.40 -11.51 -3.74
CA VAL A 78 -2.45 -12.29 -3.06
C VAL A 78 -3.79 -11.87 -3.64
N ILE A 79 -4.59 -12.82 -4.07
CA ILE A 79 -5.95 -12.58 -4.57
C ILE A 79 -6.93 -12.99 -3.48
N CYS A 80 -7.62 -12.01 -2.91
CA CYS A 80 -8.57 -12.23 -1.81
C CYS A 80 -10.00 -12.49 -2.30
N ASP A 81 -10.34 -11.99 -3.50
CA ASP A 81 -11.67 -12.15 -4.11
C ASP A 81 -11.54 -12.19 -5.63
N VAL A 82 -11.54 -13.40 -6.18
CA VAL A 82 -11.42 -13.66 -7.62
C VAL A 82 -12.60 -13.06 -8.40
N GLY A 83 -13.82 -13.18 -7.87
CA GLY A 83 -15.01 -12.64 -8.51
C GLY A 83 -14.99 -11.12 -8.62
N ALA A 84 -14.57 -10.43 -7.55
CA ALA A 84 -14.45 -8.98 -7.54
C ALA A 84 -13.26 -8.49 -8.41
N LEU A 85 -12.18 -9.27 -8.52
CA LEU A 85 -11.01 -8.94 -9.34
C LEU A 85 -11.37 -8.84 -10.83
N VAL A 86 -12.18 -9.78 -11.32
CA VAL A 86 -12.56 -9.83 -12.75
C VAL A 86 -13.75 -8.93 -13.09
N ALA A 87 -14.43 -8.35 -12.12
CA ALA A 87 -15.59 -7.49 -12.37
C ALA A 87 -15.17 -6.11 -12.92
N PRO A 88 -15.81 -5.59 -14.00
CA PRO A 88 -15.46 -4.32 -14.64
C PRO A 88 -16.05 -3.13 -13.88
N THR A 89 -15.75 -3.00 -12.60
CA THR A 89 -16.29 -1.96 -11.71
C THR A 89 -15.12 -1.15 -11.15
N GLU A 90 -15.29 0.15 -11.02
CA GLU A 90 -14.32 1.00 -10.34
C GLU A 90 -13.97 0.44 -8.96
N ARG A 91 -12.71 0.51 -8.61
CA ARG A 91 -12.17 0.03 -7.33
C ARG A 91 -11.39 1.13 -6.62
N GLN A 92 -11.39 1.06 -5.31
CA GLN A 92 -10.52 1.89 -4.51
C GLN A 92 -9.13 1.25 -4.41
N MET A 93 -8.10 2.08 -4.27
CA MET A 93 -6.75 1.59 -4.10
C MET A 93 -6.02 2.31 -2.97
N VAL A 94 -5.07 1.59 -2.38
CA VAL A 94 -4.05 2.13 -1.50
C VAL A 94 -2.69 1.75 -2.08
N GLY A 95 -1.86 2.74 -2.39
CA GLY A 95 -0.47 2.56 -2.77
C GLY A 95 0.42 2.89 -1.59
N PHE A 96 1.31 1.99 -1.23
CA PHE A 96 2.30 2.19 -0.16
C PHE A 96 3.70 2.22 -0.77
N PHE A 97 4.52 3.16 -0.30
CA PHE A 97 5.94 3.28 -0.62
C PHE A 97 6.72 3.48 0.67
N GLY A 98 7.68 2.61 0.92
CA GLY A 98 8.52 2.68 2.11
C GLY A 98 10.00 2.63 1.76
N ASP A 99 10.77 3.51 2.40
CA ASP A 99 12.23 3.52 2.37
C ASP A 99 12.72 2.74 3.58
N ARG A 100 13.23 1.52 3.35
CA ARG A 100 13.64 0.59 4.41
C ARG A 100 14.99 0.97 4.98
N ARG A 101 15.15 0.71 6.28
CA ARG A 101 16.45 0.76 6.94
C ARG A 101 17.31 -0.42 6.46
N SER A 102 18.59 -0.16 6.26
CA SER A 102 19.56 -1.17 5.81
C SER A 102 19.92 -2.21 6.89
N ASP A 103 19.46 -2.03 8.14
CA ASP A 103 19.72 -3.00 9.22
C ASP A 103 18.79 -4.22 9.05
N PRO A 104 19.36 -5.45 8.90
CA PRO A 104 18.60 -6.64 8.56
C PRO A 104 17.81 -7.21 9.75
N ARG A 105 16.76 -6.57 10.13
CA ARG A 105 15.68 -7.21 10.91
C ARG A 105 14.70 -7.93 9.97
N GLY A 106 15.25 -8.52 8.89
CA GLY A 106 14.48 -9.17 7.83
C GLY A 106 13.48 -10.21 8.31
N VAL A 107 13.77 -10.86 9.45
CA VAL A 107 12.84 -11.81 10.09
C VAL A 107 11.58 -11.11 10.59
N GLU A 108 11.69 -9.89 11.16
CA GLU A 108 10.52 -9.13 11.63
C GLU A 108 9.66 -8.62 10.45
N ILE A 109 10.28 -8.27 9.32
CA ILE A 109 9.58 -7.78 8.13
C ILE A 109 8.74 -8.89 7.52
N ASP A 110 9.36 -10.04 7.26
CA ASP A 110 8.68 -11.19 6.62
C ASP A 110 7.55 -11.70 7.52
N GLN A 111 7.76 -11.78 8.84
CA GLN A 111 6.71 -12.20 9.78
C GLN A 111 5.57 -11.18 9.80
N THR A 112 5.87 -9.88 9.86
CA THR A 112 4.84 -8.83 9.84
C THR A 112 4.02 -8.87 8.55
N GLU A 113 4.68 -9.07 7.40
CA GLU A 113 3.98 -9.21 6.12
C GLU A 113 3.07 -10.45 6.12
N MET A 114 3.55 -11.58 6.64
CA MET A 114 2.75 -12.80 6.76
C MET A 114 1.53 -12.61 7.68
N ASP A 115 1.71 -11.94 8.83
CA ASP A 115 0.64 -11.67 9.78
C ASP A 115 -0.43 -10.77 9.16
N VAL A 116 -0.01 -9.74 8.42
CA VAL A 116 -0.92 -8.82 7.69
C VAL A 116 -1.68 -9.56 6.59
N VAL A 117 -1.01 -10.42 5.83
CA VAL A 117 -1.65 -11.23 4.78
C VAL A 117 -2.63 -12.25 5.37
N ALA A 118 -2.30 -12.85 6.51
CA ALA A 118 -3.17 -13.83 7.18
C ALA A 118 -4.51 -13.21 7.64
N GLU A 119 -4.54 -11.89 7.93
CA GLU A 119 -5.78 -11.19 8.30
C GLU A 119 -6.71 -10.86 7.13
N PHE A 120 -6.26 -11.00 5.89
CA PHE A 120 -7.11 -10.63 4.75
C PHE A 120 -8.45 -11.36 4.72
N GLY A 121 -8.50 -12.59 5.27
CA GLY A 121 -9.73 -13.35 5.43
C GLY A 121 -10.79 -12.67 6.31
N ASP A 122 -10.38 -11.83 7.25
CA ASP A 122 -11.26 -11.08 8.15
C ASP A 122 -11.69 -9.73 7.55
N HIS A 123 -11.16 -9.38 6.36
CA HIS A 123 -11.41 -8.11 5.67
C HIS A 123 -11.96 -8.32 4.25
N PRO A 124 -13.22 -8.74 4.11
CA PRO A 124 -13.81 -9.12 2.81
C PRO A 124 -13.90 -7.99 1.77
N GLY A 125 -13.59 -6.75 2.18
CA GLY A 125 -13.47 -5.61 1.28
C GLY A 125 -12.15 -5.55 0.52
N ILE A 126 -11.12 -6.34 0.89
CA ILE A 126 -9.85 -6.43 0.16
C ILE A 126 -10.04 -7.40 -1.01
N ILE A 127 -9.72 -6.94 -2.23
CA ILE A 127 -9.80 -7.74 -3.45
C ILE A 127 -8.45 -8.39 -3.74
N SER A 128 -7.37 -7.60 -3.62
CA SER A 128 -6.01 -8.09 -3.84
C SER A 128 -4.98 -7.23 -3.14
N TYR A 129 -3.83 -7.85 -2.85
CA TYR A 129 -2.63 -7.22 -2.35
C TYR A 129 -1.47 -7.60 -3.27
N SER A 130 -0.78 -6.62 -3.85
CA SER A 130 0.43 -6.82 -4.65
C SER A 130 1.58 -6.07 -4.03
N SER A 131 2.73 -6.73 -3.83
CA SER A 131 3.93 -6.11 -3.27
C SER A 131 5.15 -6.34 -4.15
N THR A 132 6.12 -5.45 -4.10
CA THR A 132 7.39 -5.54 -4.81
C THR A 132 8.53 -4.91 -4.05
N GLU A 133 9.66 -5.59 -4.06
CA GLU A 133 10.95 -4.99 -3.73
C GLU A 133 11.38 -4.03 -4.84
N LEU A 134 12.09 -2.98 -4.46
CA LEU A 134 12.68 -2.00 -5.37
C LEU A 134 14.17 -1.88 -5.08
N ILE A 135 14.90 -1.27 -6.02
CA ILE A 135 16.34 -0.99 -5.86
C ILE A 135 16.53 0.00 -4.71
N GLY A 136 17.60 -0.19 -3.91
CA GLY A 136 17.93 0.72 -2.80
C GLY A 136 17.08 0.52 -1.56
N ASP A 137 16.75 -0.72 -1.24
CA ASP A 137 16.00 -1.12 -0.05
C ASP A 137 14.60 -0.49 0.04
N GLN A 138 14.04 -0.06 -1.08
CA GLN A 138 12.69 0.46 -1.16
C GLN A 138 11.66 -0.66 -1.35
N TRP A 139 10.44 -0.38 -0.91
CA TRP A 139 9.32 -1.29 -0.99
C TRP A 139 8.07 -0.56 -1.48
N ALA A 140 7.31 -1.23 -2.32
CA ALA A 140 6.01 -0.72 -2.72
C ALA A 140 4.95 -1.82 -2.69
N ASN A 141 3.72 -1.42 -2.40
CA ASN A 141 2.57 -2.29 -2.59
C ASN A 141 1.33 -1.54 -3.11
N LEU A 142 0.46 -2.29 -3.74
CA LEU A 142 -0.84 -1.88 -4.22
C LEU A 142 -1.89 -2.79 -3.57
N VAL A 143 -2.78 -2.21 -2.78
CA VAL A 143 -3.95 -2.88 -2.22
C VAL A 143 -5.19 -2.40 -2.98
N VAL A 144 -5.99 -3.32 -3.48
CA VAL A 144 -7.25 -3.01 -4.17
C VAL A 144 -8.41 -3.36 -3.25
N HIS A 145 -9.29 -2.38 -3.04
CA HIS A 145 -10.49 -2.50 -2.21
C HIS A 145 -11.75 -2.41 -3.05
N ARG A 146 -12.83 -3.03 -2.55
CA ARG A 146 -14.14 -3.03 -3.20
C ARG A 146 -14.80 -1.65 -3.15
N HIS A 147 -14.77 -1.02 -1.96
CA HIS A 147 -15.40 0.28 -1.68
C HIS A 147 -14.51 1.17 -0.80
N PRO A 148 -14.75 2.49 -0.76
CA PRO A 148 -14.00 3.41 0.10
C PRO A 148 -14.05 3.05 1.59
N ASP A 149 -15.20 2.55 2.07
CA ASP A 149 -15.41 2.22 3.48
C ASP A 149 -14.62 0.98 3.92
N ASP A 150 -14.29 0.07 3.01
CA ASP A 150 -13.53 -1.14 3.31
C ASP A 150 -12.13 -0.82 3.84
N ARG A 151 -11.53 0.29 3.38
CA ARG A 151 -10.26 0.81 3.90
C ARG A 151 -10.34 1.16 5.39
N ASN A 152 -11.48 1.61 5.86
CA ASN A 152 -11.67 1.99 7.26
C ASN A 152 -11.70 0.75 8.16
N GLY A 153 -12.37 -0.33 7.74
CA GLY A 153 -12.38 -1.60 8.47
C GLY A 153 -10.97 -2.14 8.70
N TRP A 154 -10.17 -2.23 7.65
CA TRP A 154 -8.78 -2.66 7.73
C TRP A 154 -7.92 -1.80 8.66
N ARG A 155 -8.02 -0.46 8.56
CA ARG A 155 -7.24 0.46 9.40
C ARG A 155 -7.46 0.28 10.90
N HIS A 156 -8.57 -0.33 11.31
CA HIS A 156 -8.90 -0.59 12.70
C HIS A 156 -8.57 -2.02 13.15
N SER A 157 -8.00 -2.85 12.26
CA SER A 157 -7.47 -4.15 12.62
C SER A 157 -6.31 -3.98 13.61
N HIS A 158 -6.25 -4.84 14.62
CA HIS A 158 -5.18 -4.82 15.63
C HIS A 158 -3.81 -5.11 15.00
N VAL A 159 -3.73 -6.01 14.02
CA VAL A 159 -2.47 -6.36 13.34
C VAL A 159 -2.02 -5.20 12.48
N HIS A 160 -2.94 -4.57 11.72
CA HIS A 160 -2.60 -3.40 10.92
C HIS A 160 -2.13 -2.22 11.78
N ILE A 161 -2.80 -1.95 12.91
CA ILE A 161 -2.38 -0.92 13.87
C ILE A 161 -0.99 -1.24 14.41
N ALA A 162 -0.74 -2.48 14.84
CA ALA A 162 0.58 -2.89 15.33
C ALA A 162 1.66 -2.75 14.25
N ALA A 163 1.37 -3.16 13.01
CA ALA A 163 2.28 -3.00 11.88
C ALA A 163 2.59 -1.52 11.62
N ALA A 164 1.59 -0.64 11.63
CA ALA A 164 1.75 0.78 11.33
C ALA A 164 2.40 1.59 12.47
N GLU A 165 2.03 1.32 13.73
CA GLU A 165 2.44 2.16 14.86
C GLU A 165 3.68 1.62 15.61
N VAL A 166 3.93 0.30 15.57
CA VAL A 166 5.02 -0.33 16.33
C VAL A 166 6.13 -0.83 15.40
N VAL A 167 5.77 -1.45 14.28
CA VAL A 167 6.74 -2.11 13.39
C VAL A 167 7.28 -1.17 12.33
N ALA A 168 6.44 -0.40 11.66
CA ALA A 168 6.85 0.52 10.60
C ALA A 168 7.96 1.50 11.02
N PRO A 169 7.94 2.14 12.22
CA PRO A 169 9.02 3.02 12.66
C PRO A 169 10.38 2.33 12.83
N ARG A 170 10.40 1.02 13.00
CA ARG A 170 11.63 0.23 13.14
C ARG A 170 12.21 -0.20 11.80
N ILE A 171 11.33 -0.39 10.80
CA ILE A 171 11.67 -0.93 9.49
C ILE A 171 11.97 0.20 8.49
N TYR A 172 11.21 1.29 8.55
CA TYR A 172 11.27 2.36 7.55
C TYR A 172 11.90 3.64 8.11
N HIS A 173 12.62 4.35 7.27
CA HIS A 173 12.99 5.73 7.46
C HIS A 173 11.77 6.64 7.29
N ASN A 174 11.07 6.42 6.20
CA ASN A 174 9.87 7.15 5.86
C ASN A 174 8.91 6.31 5.01
N VAL A 175 7.64 6.73 4.98
CA VAL A 175 6.63 6.11 4.13
C VAL A 175 5.72 7.16 3.48
N ARG A 176 5.26 6.85 2.25
CA ARG A 176 4.19 7.55 1.53
C ARG A 176 3.03 6.58 1.32
N ILE A 177 1.82 7.00 1.64
CA ILE A 177 0.61 6.22 1.41
C ILE A 177 -0.36 7.01 0.56
N HIS A 178 -0.56 6.56 -0.66
CA HIS A 178 -1.53 7.12 -1.60
C HIS A 178 -2.88 6.44 -1.44
N ASN A 179 -3.94 7.23 -1.45
CA ASN A 179 -5.29 6.72 -1.65
C ASN A 179 -5.80 7.23 -2.99
N GLY A 180 -6.62 6.44 -3.64
CA GLY A 180 -7.17 6.79 -4.94
C GLY A 180 -8.08 5.70 -5.48
N CYS A 181 -8.31 5.73 -6.78
CA CYS A 181 -9.17 4.76 -7.44
C CYS A 181 -8.53 4.17 -8.71
N ILE A 182 -9.11 3.08 -9.16
CA ILE A 182 -8.84 2.41 -10.45
C ILE A 182 -10.13 2.48 -11.25
N PRO A 183 -10.29 3.50 -12.13
CA PRO A 183 -11.50 3.64 -12.92
C PRO A 183 -11.71 2.43 -13.83
N GLY A 184 -12.88 1.79 -13.74
CA GLY A 184 -13.18 0.56 -14.48
C GLY A 184 -12.53 -0.71 -13.91
N GLY A 185 -11.84 -0.60 -12.76
CA GLY A 185 -11.24 -1.73 -12.05
C GLY A 185 -10.05 -2.39 -12.75
N PRO A 186 -9.57 -3.53 -12.22
CA PRO A 186 -8.43 -4.26 -12.77
C PRO A 186 -8.64 -4.74 -14.21
N THR A 187 -9.85 -5.03 -14.63
CA THR A 187 -10.16 -5.44 -16.03
C THR A 187 -10.22 -4.26 -17.00
N GLY A 188 -10.28 -3.03 -16.48
CA GLY A 188 -10.30 -1.81 -17.30
C GLY A 188 -8.93 -1.48 -17.90
N SER A 189 -8.89 -0.43 -18.73
CA SER A 189 -7.67 0.05 -19.38
C SER A 189 -7.11 1.34 -18.77
N ARG A 190 -7.85 1.97 -17.84
CA ARG A 190 -7.47 3.26 -17.25
C ARG A 190 -6.40 3.10 -16.18
N THR A 191 -5.53 4.09 -16.06
CA THR A 191 -4.49 4.17 -15.04
C THR A 191 -5.09 4.46 -13.66
N VAL A 192 -4.30 4.24 -12.60
CA VAL A 192 -4.64 4.67 -11.26
C VAL A 192 -4.81 6.19 -11.22
N VAL A 193 -5.72 6.65 -10.38
CA VAL A 193 -5.92 8.08 -10.07
C VAL A 193 -5.67 8.26 -8.59
N LEU A 194 -4.70 9.10 -8.24
CA LEU A 194 -4.38 9.44 -6.86
C LEU A 194 -5.28 10.59 -6.40
N GLU A 195 -5.82 10.48 -5.19
CA GLU A 195 -6.69 11.49 -4.59
C GLU A 195 -6.02 12.19 -3.41
N THR A 196 -5.34 11.40 -2.56
CA THR A 196 -4.66 11.92 -1.37
C THR A 196 -3.37 11.18 -1.12
N THR A 197 -2.43 11.85 -0.44
CA THR A 197 -1.21 11.22 0.06
C THR A 197 -1.00 11.54 1.53
N LYS A 198 -0.59 10.53 2.30
CA LYS A 198 -0.13 10.66 3.67
C LYS A 198 1.34 10.31 3.74
N TYR A 199 2.05 11.01 4.64
CA TYR A 199 3.49 10.87 4.80
C TYR A 199 3.83 10.67 6.27
N TRP A 200 4.84 9.84 6.55
CA TRP A 200 5.46 9.70 7.87
C TRP A 200 6.97 9.69 7.73
N ASP A 201 7.64 10.50 8.54
CA ASP A 201 9.08 10.47 8.75
C ASP A 201 9.35 9.93 10.15
N TYR A 202 9.99 8.76 10.21
CA TYR A 202 10.31 8.07 11.44
C TYR A 202 11.71 8.40 11.97
N ASP A 203 12.49 9.21 11.25
CA ASP A 203 13.84 9.62 11.66
C ASP A 203 13.83 10.86 12.53
N VAL A 204 12.71 11.54 12.64
CA VAL A 204 12.53 12.72 13.48
C VAL A 204 11.66 12.42 14.71
N THR A 205 11.92 13.16 15.80
CA THR A 205 11.16 13.01 17.06
C THR A 205 10.60 14.37 17.49
N PRO A 206 9.28 14.48 17.67
CA PRO A 206 8.25 13.46 17.43
C PRO A 206 8.14 13.10 15.95
N THR A 207 7.66 11.89 15.61
CA THR A 207 7.44 11.47 14.23
C THR A 207 6.66 12.54 13.48
N TRP A 208 7.25 13.04 12.39
CA TRP A 208 6.55 13.99 11.53
C TRP A 208 5.56 13.24 10.65
N HIS A 209 4.36 13.78 10.52
CA HIS A 209 3.39 13.27 9.57
C HIS A 209 2.64 14.40 8.88
N ALA A 210 2.30 14.17 7.63
CA ALA A 210 1.62 15.14 6.80
C ALA A 210 0.55 14.50 5.92
N PHE A 211 -0.31 15.35 5.41
CA PHE A 211 -1.38 15.00 4.50
C PHE A 211 -1.40 15.99 3.32
N ARG A 212 -1.62 15.47 2.12
CA ARG A 212 -1.83 16.27 0.91
C ARG A 212 -3.06 15.79 0.16
N GLN A 213 -3.94 16.73 -0.18
CA GLN A 213 -5.00 16.52 -1.15
C GLN A 213 -4.44 16.74 -2.55
N LEU A 214 -4.70 15.82 -3.48
CA LEU A 214 -4.27 15.97 -4.86
C LEU A 214 -5.39 16.55 -5.71
N PRO A 215 -5.07 17.39 -6.71
CA PRO A 215 -6.05 17.84 -7.67
C PRO A 215 -6.55 16.62 -8.47
N GLY A 216 -7.90 16.45 -8.53
CA GLY A 216 -8.54 15.39 -9.30
C GLY A 216 -8.46 15.60 -10.81
#